data_38788727e7965ea906547d9032473abe
#
_entry.id   38788727e7965ea906547d9032473abe
#
_cell.length_a   1.000
_cell.length_b   1.000
_cell.length_c   1.000
_cell.angle_alpha   90.00
_cell.angle_beta   90.00
_cell.angle_gamma   90.00
#
_symmetry.space_group_name_H-M   'P 1'
#
loop_
_entity.id
_entity.type
_entity.pdbx_description
1 polymer ?
#
loop_
_entity_poly.entity_id
_entity_poly.type
_entity_poly.pdbx_seq_one_letter_code
_entity_poly.pdbx_strand_id
1 'polypeptide(L)'
;MNDLLRRALEEAQLTEEDVAKRLDVDPKTVRRWLSGRIPYPRHRATLCALLDHTADDLWPQLSAPRPLPEPPGAQILATYPHRWAVPRAVWQHHFASARHEIGILAYAGLFLAEDQGVMRTIADRARDGVTVRILLGNPDGPRISERGADEGVGDSLAAKIRNALVLYEPLRDLDNVEIRLHDTVLYNSIYRADDDLLINPHAYGIPASHAPVLHLRSTQPTDMAATYQQSFGRVWQATGTPYTGQETTNTPDRYI
;
A
#
# COMPACT_ATOMS: atom_id res chain seq x y z
N MET A 1 -32.75 15.97 11.54
CA MET A 1 -34.13 15.58 11.93
C MET A 1 -34.14 14.07 11.95
N ASN A 2 -34.83 13.41 12.89
CA ASN A 2 -34.94 11.94 12.91
C ASN A 2 -36.27 11.53 12.31
N ASP A 3 -36.27 11.33 11.00
CA ASP A 3 -37.49 10.99 10.23
C ASP A 3 -37.91 9.54 10.46
N LEU A 4 -36.98 8.66 10.86
CA LEU A 4 -37.28 7.27 11.21
C LEU A 4 -38.14 7.19 12.48
N LEU A 5 -37.72 7.90 13.53
CA LEU A 5 -38.48 7.97 14.78
C LEU A 5 -39.86 8.62 14.55
N ARG A 6 -39.94 9.68 13.71
CA ARG A 6 -41.21 10.33 13.38
C ARG A 6 -42.16 9.35 12.70
N ARG A 7 -41.70 8.63 11.69
CA ARG A 7 -42.49 7.63 10.96
C ARG A 7 -42.98 6.51 11.89
N ALA A 8 -42.10 6.00 12.76
CA ALA A 8 -42.48 4.97 13.72
C ALA A 8 -43.57 5.43 14.71
N LEU A 9 -43.55 6.71 15.12
CA LEU A 9 -44.62 7.29 15.94
C LEU A 9 -45.94 7.40 15.18
N GLU A 10 -45.90 7.82 13.91
CA GLU A 10 -47.07 7.92 13.04
C GLU A 10 -47.70 6.51 12.80
N GLU A 11 -46.88 5.51 12.53
CA GLU A 11 -47.31 4.12 12.36
C GLU A 11 -47.96 3.54 13.63
N ALA A 12 -47.40 3.90 14.80
CA ALA A 12 -47.93 3.48 16.09
C ALA A 12 -49.13 4.35 16.54
N GLN A 13 -49.52 5.39 15.78
CA GLN A 13 -50.57 6.37 16.11
C GLN A 13 -50.34 7.06 17.47
N LEU A 14 -49.08 7.34 17.83
CA LEU A 14 -48.73 7.99 19.08
C LEU A 14 -48.32 9.45 18.86
N THR A 15 -48.83 10.31 19.73
CA THR A 15 -48.45 11.74 19.76
C THR A 15 -47.19 11.96 20.62
N GLU A 16 -46.57 13.12 20.49
CA GLU A 16 -45.45 13.53 21.34
C GLU A 16 -45.82 13.51 22.83
N GLU A 17 -47.05 13.91 23.15
CA GLU A 17 -47.61 13.90 24.49
C GLU A 17 -47.81 12.47 25.02
N ASP A 18 -48.30 11.56 24.20
CA ASP A 18 -48.46 10.13 24.58
C ASP A 18 -47.12 9.49 24.95
N VAL A 19 -46.12 9.72 24.12
CA VAL A 19 -44.74 9.24 24.36
C VAL A 19 -44.15 9.88 25.63
N ALA A 20 -44.31 11.19 25.78
CA ALA A 20 -43.81 11.92 26.95
C ALA A 20 -44.43 11.38 28.24
N LYS A 21 -45.72 11.11 28.26
CA LYS A 21 -46.45 10.56 29.41
C LYS A 21 -46.00 9.13 29.74
N ARG A 22 -45.76 8.28 28.70
CA ARG A 22 -45.36 6.89 28.88
C ARG A 22 -43.90 6.74 29.36
N LEU A 23 -43.04 7.69 28.96
CA LEU A 23 -41.62 7.69 29.34
C LEU A 23 -41.30 8.57 30.56
N ASP A 24 -42.33 9.23 31.14
CA ASP A 24 -42.20 10.17 32.25
C ASP A 24 -41.17 11.28 31.94
N VAL A 25 -41.33 11.94 30.79
CA VAL A 25 -40.48 13.06 30.33
C VAL A 25 -41.30 14.22 29.86
N ASP A 26 -40.72 15.42 29.82
CA ASP A 26 -41.34 16.60 29.24
C ASP A 26 -41.53 16.44 27.73
N PRO A 27 -42.70 16.82 27.12
CA PRO A 27 -42.92 16.79 25.68
C PRO A 27 -41.82 17.49 24.85
N LYS A 28 -41.18 18.53 25.38
CA LYS A 28 -40.04 19.19 24.77
C LYS A 28 -38.85 18.25 24.61
N THR A 29 -38.73 17.23 25.46
CA THR A 29 -37.67 16.22 25.37
C THR A 29 -37.89 15.30 24.17
N VAL A 30 -39.15 14.88 23.94
CA VAL A 30 -39.53 14.07 22.76
C VAL A 30 -39.30 14.89 21.49
N ARG A 31 -39.65 16.16 21.45
CA ARG A 31 -39.36 17.08 20.33
C ARG A 31 -37.88 17.17 20.00
N ARG A 32 -37.03 17.22 21.01
CA ARG A 32 -35.57 17.22 20.82
C ARG A 32 -35.08 15.88 20.20
N TRP A 33 -35.70 14.76 20.54
CA TRP A 33 -35.37 13.47 19.91
C TRP A 33 -35.79 13.44 18.44
N LEU A 34 -36.97 13.96 18.12
CA LEU A 34 -37.46 14.14 16.75
C LEU A 34 -36.60 15.12 15.94
N SER A 35 -36.01 16.12 16.59
CA SER A 35 -35.08 17.05 15.94
C SER A 35 -33.67 16.46 15.74
N GLY A 36 -33.42 15.20 16.18
CA GLY A 36 -32.18 14.49 15.94
C GLY A 36 -31.30 14.23 17.17
N ARG A 37 -31.70 14.72 18.37
CA ARG A 37 -30.98 14.40 19.60
C ARG A 37 -31.21 12.93 19.97
N ILE A 38 -30.14 12.20 20.24
CA ILE A 38 -30.23 10.78 20.66
C ILE A 38 -30.68 10.69 22.12
N PRO A 39 -31.73 9.88 22.44
CA PRO A 39 -32.14 9.62 23.81
C PRO A 39 -31.09 8.89 24.61
N TYR A 40 -31.10 9.04 25.95
CA TYR A 40 -30.30 8.18 26.82
C TYR A 40 -30.68 6.71 26.67
N PRO A 41 -29.74 5.76 26.95
CA PRO A 41 -29.97 4.31 26.72
C PRO A 41 -31.28 3.79 27.29
N ARG A 42 -31.65 4.19 28.52
CA ARG A 42 -32.90 3.80 29.18
C ARG A 42 -34.15 4.20 28.37
N HIS A 43 -34.17 5.44 27.86
CA HIS A 43 -35.31 5.93 27.09
C HIS A 43 -35.36 5.32 25.68
N ARG A 44 -34.19 5.01 25.09
CA ARG A 44 -34.14 4.26 23.83
C ARG A 44 -34.74 2.88 23.96
N ALA A 45 -34.36 2.12 25.00
CA ALA A 45 -34.90 0.80 25.24
C ALA A 45 -36.42 0.81 25.38
N THR A 46 -36.97 1.80 26.13
CA THR A 46 -38.41 1.95 26.29
C THR A 46 -39.11 2.37 24.97
N LEU A 47 -38.48 3.26 24.17
CA LEU A 47 -39.01 3.66 22.86
C LEU A 47 -39.00 2.49 21.88
N CYS A 48 -37.94 1.69 21.81
CA CYS A 48 -37.85 0.51 20.98
C CYS A 48 -38.96 -0.49 21.32
N ALA A 49 -39.17 -0.78 22.60
CA ALA A 49 -40.23 -1.66 23.06
C ALA A 49 -41.65 -1.10 22.79
N LEU A 50 -41.81 0.23 22.90
CA LEU A 50 -43.10 0.89 22.67
C LEU A 50 -43.50 0.92 21.19
N LEU A 51 -42.52 1.02 20.29
CA LEU A 51 -42.72 1.21 18.85
C LEU A 51 -42.51 -0.11 18.07
N ASP A 52 -42.15 -1.19 18.75
CA ASP A 52 -41.81 -2.49 18.14
C ASP A 52 -40.68 -2.36 17.08
N HIS A 53 -39.66 -1.59 17.40
CA HIS A 53 -38.50 -1.34 16.54
C HIS A 53 -37.20 -1.60 17.30
N THR A 54 -36.12 -1.87 16.57
CA THR A 54 -34.78 -1.96 17.17
C THR A 54 -34.15 -0.57 17.30
N ALA A 55 -33.10 -0.45 18.13
CA ALA A 55 -32.33 0.79 18.21
C ALA A 55 -31.66 1.15 16.88
N ASP A 56 -31.31 0.17 16.07
CA ASP A 56 -30.70 0.35 14.75
C ASP A 56 -31.70 0.86 13.71
N ASP A 57 -32.97 0.49 13.84
CA ASP A 57 -34.04 1.01 12.97
C ASP A 57 -34.31 2.49 13.21
N LEU A 58 -34.31 2.90 14.49
CA LEU A 58 -34.63 4.27 14.88
C LEU A 58 -33.43 5.23 14.91
N TRP A 59 -32.24 4.69 15.15
CA TRP A 59 -30.97 5.45 15.24
C TRP A 59 -29.79 4.68 14.57
N PRO A 60 -29.80 4.44 13.26
CA PRO A 60 -28.76 3.68 12.58
C PRO A 60 -27.35 4.28 12.77
N GLN A 61 -27.26 5.57 13.07
CA GLN A 61 -25.99 6.23 13.38
C GLN A 61 -25.31 5.73 14.67
N LEU A 62 -26.03 4.97 15.54
CA LEU A 62 -25.43 4.37 16.74
C LEU A 62 -24.68 3.07 16.45
N SER A 63 -25.10 2.35 15.41
CA SER A 63 -24.48 1.10 14.96
C SER A 63 -23.52 1.31 13.79
N ALA A 64 -23.57 2.50 13.16
CA ALA A 64 -22.56 2.86 12.17
C ALA A 64 -21.20 2.82 12.87
N PRO A 65 -20.21 2.05 12.35
CA PRO A 65 -18.86 2.09 12.85
C PRO A 65 -18.43 3.55 12.90
N ARG A 66 -18.09 4.04 14.10
CA ARG A 66 -17.53 5.39 14.23
C ARG A 66 -16.30 5.40 13.31
N PRO A 67 -16.21 6.31 12.32
CA PRO A 67 -15.00 6.41 11.53
C PRO A 67 -13.84 6.52 12.51
N LEU A 68 -12.93 5.56 12.47
CA LEU A 68 -11.67 5.71 13.19
C LEU A 68 -11.07 7.00 12.67
N PRO A 69 -10.53 7.87 13.55
CA PRO A 69 -9.80 9.04 13.07
C PRO A 69 -8.76 8.51 12.08
N GLU A 70 -8.73 9.06 10.88
CA GLU A 70 -7.68 8.72 9.93
C GLU A 70 -6.35 8.92 10.65
N PRO A 71 -5.50 7.89 10.76
CA PRO A 71 -4.21 8.04 11.40
C PRO A 71 -3.47 9.16 10.65
N PRO A 72 -2.90 10.15 11.36
CA PRO A 72 -2.02 11.12 10.73
C PRO A 72 -0.87 10.33 10.11
N GLY A 73 -0.69 10.43 8.81
CA GLY A 73 0.38 9.69 8.15
C GLY A 73 0.18 9.46 6.67
N ALA A 74 0.91 8.51 6.13
CA ALA A 74 0.94 8.22 4.72
C ALA A 74 -0.46 8.08 4.14
N GLN A 75 -0.73 8.83 3.11
CA GLN A 75 -1.96 8.68 2.37
C GLN A 75 -1.91 7.39 1.56
N ILE A 76 -2.83 6.47 1.80
CA ILE A 76 -3.04 5.30 0.93
C ILE A 76 -3.83 5.79 -0.28
N LEU A 77 -3.16 5.84 -1.44
CA LEU A 77 -3.78 6.29 -2.68
C LEU A 77 -4.59 5.18 -3.34
N ALA A 78 -4.07 3.94 -3.28
CA ALA A 78 -4.73 2.76 -3.83
C ALA A 78 -4.17 1.47 -3.22
N THR A 79 -4.93 0.39 -3.33
CA THR A 79 -4.49 -0.97 -3.06
C THR A 79 -4.86 -1.87 -4.24
N TYR A 80 -3.95 -2.76 -4.60
CA TYR A 80 -4.16 -3.72 -5.69
C TYR A 80 -4.04 -5.14 -5.14
N PRO A 81 -4.93 -6.08 -5.53
CA PRO A 81 -4.94 -7.44 -4.99
C PRO A 81 -3.66 -8.22 -5.33
N HIS A 82 -2.99 -7.88 -6.43
CA HIS A 82 -1.71 -8.43 -6.85
C HIS A 82 -1.00 -7.47 -7.82
N ARG A 83 0.31 -7.64 -8.03
CA ARG A 83 1.14 -6.71 -8.82
C ARG A 83 0.66 -6.55 -10.28
N TRP A 84 0.20 -7.60 -10.93
CA TRP A 84 -0.32 -7.47 -12.30
C TRP A 84 -1.71 -6.80 -12.38
N ALA A 85 -2.41 -6.60 -11.27
CA ALA A 85 -3.59 -5.75 -11.23
C ALA A 85 -3.26 -4.25 -11.23
N VAL A 86 -2.00 -3.88 -11.02
CA VAL A 86 -1.55 -2.49 -11.15
C VAL A 86 -1.53 -2.14 -12.64
N PRO A 87 -2.37 -1.20 -13.11
CA PRO A 87 -2.39 -0.82 -14.52
C PRO A 87 -1.02 -0.32 -14.99
N ARG A 88 -0.64 -0.66 -16.23
CA ARG A 88 0.62 -0.20 -16.83
C ARG A 88 0.78 1.32 -16.78
N ALA A 89 -0.31 2.05 -16.98
CA ALA A 89 -0.32 3.51 -16.90
C ALA A 89 0.06 4.04 -15.51
N VAL A 90 -0.25 3.30 -14.44
CA VAL A 90 0.16 3.67 -13.07
C VAL A 90 1.67 3.57 -12.92
N TRP A 91 2.29 2.48 -13.38
CA TRP A 91 3.75 2.33 -13.38
C TRP A 91 4.45 3.44 -14.19
N GLN A 92 3.95 3.72 -15.39
CA GLN A 92 4.51 4.78 -16.23
C GLN A 92 4.37 6.16 -15.60
N HIS A 93 3.18 6.50 -15.08
CA HIS A 93 2.94 7.77 -14.41
C HIS A 93 3.78 7.91 -13.15
N HIS A 94 3.89 6.85 -12.36
CA HIS A 94 4.67 6.82 -11.14
C HIS A 94 6.11 7.27 -11.38
N PHE A 95 6.83 6.63 -12.30
CA PHE A 95 8.20 7.02 -12.60
C PHE A 95 8.31 8.35 -13.36
N ALA A 96 7.33 8.68 -14.22
CA ALA A 96 7.31 9.96 -14.92
C ALA A 96 7.13 11.16 -13.98
N SER A 97 6.51 10.98 -12.84
CA SER A 97 6.26 12.05 -11.87
C SER A 97 7.50 12.42 -11.02
N ALA A 98 8.53 11.57 -11.00
CA ALA A 98 9.74 11.79 -10.22
C ALA A 98 10.47 13.07 -10.63
N ARG A 99 10.91 13.85 -9.65
CA ARG A 99 11.65 15.11 -9.83
C ARG A 99 13.03 15.08 -9.20
N HIS A 100 13.25 14.24 -8.19
CA HIS A 100 14.48 14.18 -7.41
C HIS A 100 15.08 12.78 -7.39
N GLU A 101 14.29 11.77 -7.09
CA GLU A 101 14.78 10.41 -6.91
C GLU A 101 13.81 9.35 -7.41
N ILE A 102 14.33 8.37 -8.16
CA ILE A 102 13.70 7.09 -8.43
C ILE A 102 14.46 6.02 -7.65
N GLY A 103 13.75 5.21 -6.89
CA GLY A 103 14.29 4.08 -6.13
C GLY A 103 13.60 2.76 -6.50
N ILE A 104 14.36 1.73 -6.83
CA ILE A 104 13.85 0.38 -7.08
C ILE A 104 14.59 -0.58 -6.16
N LEU A 105 13.87 -1.27 -5.29
CA LEU A 105 14.36 -2.36 -4.45
C LEU A 105 13.53 -3.60 -4.70
N ALA A 106 14.12 -4.63 -5.27
CA ALA A 106 13.44 -5.88 -5.57
C ALA A 106 14.43 -7.04 -5.69
N TYR A 107 13.96 -8.28 -5.60
CA TYR A 107 14.84 -9.40 -5.96
C TYR A 107 15.21 -9.37 -7.43
N ALA A 108 14.26 -9.38 -8.36
CA ALA A 108 14.55 -9.38 -9.79
C ALA A 108 14.18 -8.08 -10.51
N GLY A 109 13.02 -7.48 -10.22
CA GLY A 109 12.56 -6.26 -10.92
C GLY A 109 12.35 -6.42 -12.43
N LEU A 110 12.36 -7.67 -12.95
CA LEU A 110 12.38 -7.99 -14.37
C LEU A 110 11.19 -7.38 -15.13
N PHE A 111 9.98 -7.42 -14.57
CA PHE A 111 8.78 -6.90 -15.24
C PHE A 111 8.87 -5.40 -15.60
N LEU A 112 9.65 -4.61 -14.85
CA LEU A 112 9.91 -3.21 -15.18
C LEU A 112 10.93 -3.11 -16.32
N ALA A 113 11.98 -3.93 -16.26
CA ALA A 113 13.04 -3.95 -17.26
C ALA A 113 12.50 -4.40 -18.66
N GLU A 114 11.51 -5.28 -18.69
CA GLU A 114 10.84 -5.73 -19.90
C GLU A 114 9.89 -4.67 -20.50
N ASP A 115 9.41 -3.70 -19.71
CA ASP A 115 8.56 -2.61 -20.20
C ASP A 115 9.41 -1.47 -20.76
N GLN A 116 9.58 -1.47 -22.10
CA GLN A 116 10.35 -0.43 -22.79
C GLN A 116 9.83 1.00 -22.55
N GLY A 117 8.53 1.17 -22.25
CA GLY A 117 7.96 2.47 -21.92
C GLY A 117 8.43 2.96 -20.54
N VAL A 118 8.42 2.07 -19.55
CA VAL A 118 8.95 2.36 -18.20
C VAL A 118 10.45 2.62 -18.29
N MET A 119 11.22 1.79 -18.99
CA MET A 119 12.66 1.95 -19.14
C MET A 119 13.04 3.29 -19.79
N ARG A 120 12.32 3.69 -20.85
CA ARG A 120 12.51 5.02 -21.46
C ARG A 120 12.18 6.14 -20.49
N THR A 121 11.09 6.03 -19.76
CA THR A 121 10.70 7.03 -18.74
C THR A 121 11.79 7.20 -17.68
N ILE A 122 12.34 6.11 -17.14
CA ILE A 122 13.42 6.16 -16.16
C ILE A 122 14.67 6.81 -16.76
N ALA A 123 15.05 6.43 -18.00
CA ALA A 123 16.20 7.01 -18.68
C ALA A 123 16.03 8.52 -18.93
N ASP A 124 14.83 8.96 -19.32
CA ASP A 124 14.55 10.37 -19.57
C ASP A 124 14.59 11.17 -18.26
N ARG A 125 14.03 10.64 -17.16
CA ARG A 125 14.16 11.28 -15.84
C ARG A 125 15.61 11.38 -15.39
N ALA A 126 16.42 10.34 -15.59
CA ALA A 126 17.84 10.39 -15.28
C ALA A 126 18.56 11.49 -16.09
N ARG A 127 18.29 11.59 -17.39
CA ARG A 127 18.85 12.67 -18.24
C ARG A 127 18.43 14.07 -17.78
N ASP A 128 17.21 14.18 -17.21
CA ASP A 128 16.71 15.42 -16.61
C ASP A 128 17.30 15.72 -15.21
N GLY A 129 18.25 14.92 -14.72
CA GLY A 129 18.95 15.12 -13.45
C GLY A 129 18.34 14.39 -12.26
N VAL A 130 17.33 13.53 -12.45
CA VAL A 130 16.77 12.70 -11.37
C VAL A 130 17.76 11.59 -11.01
N THR A 131 18.05 11.43 -9.72
CA THR A 131 18.89 10.33 -9.22
C THR A 131 18.13 9.01 -9.31
N VAL A 132 18.73 7.99 -9.91
CA VAL A 132 18.12 6.65 -10.04
C VAL A 132 18.95 5.63 -9.28
N ARG A 133 18.34 4.97 -8.31
CA ARG A 133 18.96 3.95 -7.45
C ARG A 133 18.23 2.62 -7.62
N ILE A 134 18.93 1.62 -8.12
CA ILE A 134 18.37 0.28 -8.38
C ILE A 134 19.10 -0.74 -7.52
N LEU A 135 18.35 -1.46 -6.68
CA LEU A 135 18.80 -2.55 -5.83
C LEU A 135 18.16 -3.85 -6.30
N LEU A 136 18.96 -4.76 -6.84
CA LEU A 136 18.52 -6.10 -7.24
C LEU A 136 19.20 -7.16 -6.37
N GLY A 137 18.56 -8.30 -6.22
CA GLY A 137 19.16 -9.42 -5.50
C GLY A 137 20.45 -9.90 -6.16
N ASN A 138 21.43 -10.31 -5.38
CA ASN A 138 22.64 -10.96 -5.91
C ASN A 138 22.27 -12.35 -6.45
N PRO A 139 22.35 -12.59 -7.78
CA PRO A 139 21.94 -13.87 -8.37
C PRO A 139 22.77 -15.06 -7.89
N ASP A 140 23.97 -14.81 -7.35
CA ASP A 140 24.89 -15.83 -6.84
C ASP A 140 24.86 -15.90 -5.29
N GLY A 141 24.02 -15.07 -4.66
CA GLY A 141 23.88 -15.01 -3.22
C GLY A 141 22.95 -16.07 -2.63
N PRO A 142 23.19 -16.53 -1.38
CA PRO A 142 22.39 -17.57 -0.73
C PRO A 142 20.92 -17.15 -0.57
N ARG A 143 20.62 -15.87 -0.41
CA ARG A 143 19.24 -15.38 -0.22
C ARG A 143 18.37 -15.57 -1.46
N ILE A 144 18.96 -15.52 -2.64
CA ILE A 144 18.25 -15.77 -3.89
C ILE A 144 17.95 -17.26 -4.07
N SER A 145 18.90 -18.12 -3.71
CA SER A 145 18.69 -19.58 -3.72
C SER A 145 17.59 -19.97 -2.73
N GLU A 146 17.64 -19.49 -1.48
CA GLU A 146 16.62 -19.72 -0.46
C GLU A 146 15.23 -19.24 -0.94
N ARG A 147 15.16 -18.02 -1.45
CA ARG A 147 13.90 -17.44 -1.94
C ARG A 147 13.33 -18.19 -3.14
N GLY A 148 14.20 -18.64 -4.05
CA GLY A 148 13.79 -19.45 -5.19
C GLY A 148 13.22 -20.81 -4.77
N ALA A 149 13.79 -21.43 -3.73
CA ALA A 149 13.27 -22.66 -3.14
C ALA A 149 11.91 -22.43 -2.46
N ASP A 150 11.76 -21.37 -1.65
CA ASP A 150 10.51 -21.03 -0.95
C ASP A 150 9.35 -20.76 -1.93
N GLU A 151 9.63 -20.09 -3.06
CA GLU A 151 8.64 -19.84 -4.12
C GLU A 151 8.40 -21.04 -5.04
N GLY A 152 9.15 -22.13 -4.89
CA GLY A 152 9.06 -23.31 -5.75
C GLY A 152 9.58 -23.09 -7.18
N VAL A 153 10.39 -22.05 -7.42
CA VAL A 153 10.93 -21.70 -8.74
C VAL A 153 12.44 -22.00 -8.88
N GLY A 154 13.11 -22.37 -7.78
CA GLY A 154 14.52 -22.73 -7.76
C GLY A 154 15.43 -21.70 -8.44
N ASP A 155 16.35 -22.15 -9.26
CA ASP A 155 17.34 -21.31 -9.96
C ASP A 155 16.73 -20.33 -10.98
N SER A 156 15.43 -20.46 -11.30
CA SER A 156 14.76 -19.53 -12.20
C SER A 156 14.75 -18.12 -11.65
N LEU A 157 14.79 -17.93 -10.32
CA LEU A 157 14.87 -16.59 -9.73
C LEU A 157 16.21 -15.93 -10.05
N ALA A 158 17.33 -16.64 -9.89
CA ALA A 158 18.66 -16.15 -10.25
C ALA A 158 18.75 -15.82 -11.76
N ALA A 159 18.18 -16.68 -12.62
CA ALA A 159 18.14 -16.43 -14.06
C ALA A 159 17.32 -15.17 -14.40
N LYS A 160 16.19 -14.92 -13.73
CA LYS A 160 15.39 -13.68 -13.89
C LYS A 160 16.19 -12.44 -13.49
N ILE A 161 16.99 -12.51 -12.44
CA ILE A 161 17.84 -11.39 -12.01
C ILE A 161 18.92 -11.10 -13.05
N ARG A 162 19.62 -12.13 -13.54
CA ARG A 162 20.63 -11.97 -14.58
C ARG A 162 20.05 -11.35 -15.85
N ASN A 163 18.85 -11.79 -16.26
CA ASN A 163 18.14 -11.18 -17.39
C ASN A 163 17.77 -9.71 -17.13
N ALA A 164 17.28 -9.40 -15.93
CA ALA A 164 16.98 -8.02 -15.55
C ALA A 164 18.23 -7.11 -15.61
N LEU A 165 19.37 -7.59 -15.12
CA LEU A 165 20.65 -6.87 -15.17
C LEU A 165 21.07 -6.52 -16.61
N VAL A 166 20.88 -7.46 -17.56
CA VAL A 166 21.13 -7.21 -18.99
C VAL A 166 20.20 -6.12 -19.53
N LEU A 167 18.92 -6.19 -19.19
CA LEU A 167 17.94 -5.19 -19.64
C LEU A 167 18.13 -3.81 -19.01
N TYR A 168 18.64 -3.72 -17.80
CA TYR A 168 19.00 -2.46 -17.13
C TYR A 168 20.35 -1.87 -17.58
N GLU A 169 21.17 -2.64 -18.30
CA GLU A 169 22.50 -2.20 -18.72
C GLU A 169 22.52 -0.83 -19.43
N PRO A 170 21.57 -0.51 -20.35
CA PRO A 170 21.55 0.82 -21.01
C PRO A 170 21.34 2.00 -20.07
N LEU A 171 20.86 1.79 -18.84
CA LEU A 171 20.74 2.86 -17.85
C LEU A 171 22.06 3.15 -17.15
N ARG A 172 23.00 2.22 -17.11
CA ARG A 172 24.28 2.34 -16.39
C ARG A 172 25.21 3.39 -16.98
N ASP A 173 25.04 3.69 -18.25
CA ASP A 173 25.84 4.72 -18.94
C ASP A 173 25.41 6.16 -18.57
N LEU A 174 24.35 6.31 -17.76
CA LEU A 174 23.86 7.59 -17.29
C LEU A 174 24.45 7.93 -15.92
N ASP A 175 25.07 9.10 -15.78
CA ASP A 175 25.81 9.54 -14.59
C ASP A 175 24.99 9.51 -13.29
N ASN A 176 23.65 9.67 -13.41
CA ASN A 176 22.75 9.72 -12.26
C ASN A 176 22.12 8.37 -11.93
N VAL A 177 22.55 7.29 -12.59
CA VAL A 177 22.00 5.94 -12.36
C VAL A 177 23.04 5.08 -11.66
N GLU A 178 22.63 4.47 -10.57
CA GLU A 178 23.46 3.51 -9.86
C GLU A 178 22.68 2.21 -9.59
N ILE A 179 23.27 1.08 -9.99
CA ILE A 179 22.74 -0.26 -9.76
C ILE A 179 23.64 -0.96 -8.76
N ARG A 180 23.06 -1.56 -7.72
CA ARG A 180 23.76 -2.37 -6.72
C ARG A 180 23.09 -3.71 -6.56
N LEU A 181 23.87 -4.73 -6.16
CA LEU A 181 23.35 -6.03 -5.78
C LEU A 181 23.28 -6.14 -4.26
N HIS A 182 22.18 -6.69 -3.75
CA HIS A 182 21.98 -6.94 -2.33
C HIS A 182 21.81 -8.42 -2.02
N ASP A 183 22.23 -8.81 -0.83
CA ASP A 183 22.02 -10.14 -0.28
C ASP A 183 21.15 -10.06 1.00
N THR A 184 20.11 -9.25 0.92
CA THR A 184 19.19 -8.95 2.03
C THR A 184 17.91 -9.75 1.89
N VAL A 185 17.41 -10.30 3.00
CA VAL A 185 16.04 -10.86 3.03
C VAL A 185 15.04 -9.71 2.91
N LEU A 186 14.33 -9.66 1.79
CA LEU A 186 13.30 -8.63 1.56
C LEU A 186 11.93 -9.11 2.05
N TYR A 187 11.26 -8.26 2.82
CA TYR A 187 9.86 -8.44 3.20
C TYR A 187 8.88 -7.77 2.23
N ASN A 188 9.41 -6.95 1.34
CA ASN A 188 8.66 -6.25 0.30
C ASN A 188 9.59 -5.81 -0.83
N SER A 189 9.04 -5.56 -2.02
CA SER A 189 9.69 -4.74 -3.02
C SER A 189 9.20 -3.29 -2.88
N ILE A 190 10.08 -2.33 -3.15
CA ILE A 190 9.81 -0.89 -3.06
C ILE A 190 10.10 -0.25 -4.41
N TYR A 191 9.12 0.48 -4.92
CA TYR A 191 9.26 1.29 -6.12
C TYR A 191 8.92 2.72 -5.72
N ARG A 192 9.92 3.58 -5.73
CA ARG A 192 9.84 4.96 -5.24
C ARG A 192 9.96 5.95 -6.37
N ALA A 193 9.15 7.01 -6.32
CA ALA A 193 9.25 8.22 -7.11
C ALA A 193 9.07 9.40 -6.14
N ASP A 194 10.16 9.98 -5.66
CA ASP A 194 10.19 11.00 -4.60
C ASP A 194 9.45 10.52 -3.33
N ASP A 195 8.29 11.11 -3.03
CA ASP A 195 7.45 10.78 -1.88
C ASP A 195 6.34 9.76 -2.20
N ASP A 196 6.19 9.37 -3.46
CA ASP A 196 5.26 8.33 -3.89
C ASP A 196 5.94 6.96 -3.89
N LEU A 197 5.25 5.95 -3.34
CA LEU A 197 5.76 4.59 -3.24
C LEU A 197 4.72 3.57 -3.69
N LEU A 198 5.15 2.62 -4.51
CA LEU A 198 4.43 1.37 -4.74
C LEU A 198 5.15 0.28 -3.97
N ILE A 199 4.50 -0.24 -2.94
CA ILE A 199 5.05 -1.27 -2.05
C ILE A 199 4.39 -2.59 -2.38
N ASN A 200 5.19 -3.62 -2.67
CA ASN A 200 4.71 -4.96 -2.93
C ASN A 200 5.16 -5.89 -1.79
N PRO A 201 4.36 -6.06 -0.71
CA PRO A 201 4.67 -6.96 0.40
C PRO A 201 4.85 -8.40 -0.10
N HIS A 202 5.78 -9.12 0.50
CA HIS A 202 6.02 -10.52 0.16
C HIS A 202 5.28 -11.44 1.14
N ALA A 203 4.47 -12.34 0.62
CA ALA A 203 3.88 -13.44 1.37
C ALA A 203 4.75 -14.70 1.20
N TYR A 204 4.91 -15.48 2.28
CA TYR A 204 5.71 -16.71 2.25
C TYR A 204 5.17 -17.69 1.20
N GLY A 205 6.05 -18.24 0.38
CA GLY A 205 5.70 -19.21 -0.67
C GLY A 205 4.93 -18.63 -1.87
N ILE A 206 4.68 -17.31 -1.88
CA ILE A 206 3.92 -16.65 -2.95
C ILE A 206 4.87 -15.76 -3.77
N PRO A 207 4.96 -15.95 -5.09
CA PRO A 207 5.71 -15.06 -5.95
C PRO A 207 5.22 -13.62 -5.86
N ALA A 208 6.13 -12.65 -5.85
CA ALA A 208 5.80 -11.23 -5.72
C ALA A 208 4.79 -10.71 -6.76
N SER A 209 4.69 -11.36 -7.94
CA SER A 209 3.69 -11.06 -8.95
C SER A 209 2.24 -11.29 -8.49
N HIS A 210 2.04 -12.23 -7.56
CA HIS A 210 0.73 -12.60 -7.01
C HIS A 210 0.45 -11.95 -5.64
N ALA A 211 1.42 -11.24 -5.08
CA ALA A 211 1.29 -10.53 -3.82
C ALA A 211 0.68 -9.12 -4.03
N PRO A 212 -0.02 -8.56 -3.04
CA PRO A 212 -0.69 -7.27 -3.16
C PRO A 212 0.30 -6.12 -3.40
N VAL A 213 -0.23 -4.96 -3.85
CA VAL A 213 0.54 -3.72 -3.93
C VAL A 213 -0.22 -2.61 -3.21
N LEU A 214 0.50 -1.85 -2.39
CA LEU A 214 0.02 -0.62 -1.76
C LEU A 214 0.62 0.58 -2.48
N HIS A 215 -0.21 1.52 -2.90
CA HIS A 215 0.24 2.80 -3.42
C HIS A 215 0.13 3.83 -2.29
N LEU A 216 1.26 4.35 -1.85
CA LEU A 216 1.39 5.25 -0.70
C LEU A 216 1.97 6.58 -1.15
N ARG A 217 1.58 7.67 -0.48
CA ARG A 217 2.25 8.97 -0.58
C ARG A 217 2.69 9.41 0.81
N SER A 218 3.97 9.73 0.96
CA SER A 218 4.48 10.34 2.18
C SER A 218 3.97 11.77 2.31
N THR A 219 3.48 12.10 3.48
CA THR A 219 3.02 13.44 3.84
C THR A 219 3.71 13.99 5.07
N GLN A 220 4.39 13.11 5.84
CA GLN A 220 5.09 13.45 7.07
C GLN A 220 6.31 12.54 7.26
N PRO A 221 7.38 13.02 7.91
CA PRO A 221 8.62 12.26 8.12
C PRO A 221 8.50 10.96 8.93
N THR A 222 7.39 10.77 9.63
CA THR A 222 7.16 9.61 10.53
C THR A 222 5.97 8.75 10.11
N ASP A 223 5.49 8.92 8.88
CA ASP A 223 4.35 8.17 8.38
C ASP A 223 4.75 6.75 7.90
N MET A 224 3.75 5.99 7.46
CA MET A 224 3.95 4.62 6.98
C MET A 224 4.88 4.59 5.75
N ALA A 225 4.77 5.55 4.84
CA ALA A 225 5.62 5.63 3.65
C ALA A 225 7.08 5.92 4.02
N ALA A 226 7.32 6.78 5.02
CA ALA A 226 8.66 7.06 5.54
C ALA A 226 9.35 5.80 6.10
N THR A 227 8.60 4.86 6.69
CA THR A 227 9.14 3.56 7.13
C THR A 227 9.74 2.78 5.97
N TYR A 228 9.06 2.75 4.82
CA TYR A 228 9.57 2.07 3.62
C TYR A 228 10.72 2.82 2.97
N GLN A 229 10.69 4.16 2.96
CA GLN A 229 11.84 4.98 2.50
C GLN A 229 13.09 4.72 3.35
N GLN A 230 12.95 4.65 4.67
CA GLN A 230 14.06 4.29 5.58
C GLN A 230 14.55 2.86 5.33
N SER A 231 13.65 1.91 5.09
CA SER A 231 14.01 0.53 4.75
C SER A 231 14.85 0.47 3.47
N PHE A 232 14.43 1.17 2.41
CA PHE A 232 15.20 1.32 1.18
C PHE A 232 16.60 1.89 1.47
N GLY A 233 16.67 2.98 2.22
CA GLY A 233 17.93 3.62 2.58
C GLY A 233 18.89 2.70 3.35
N ARG A 234 18.37 1.88 4.26
CA ARG A 234 19.19 0.90 5.02
C ARG A 234 19.77 -0.17 4.11
N VAL A 235 19.00 -0.71 3.18
CA VAL A 235 19.51 -1.71 2.21
C VAL A 235 20.55 -1.05 1.30
N TRP A 236 20.28 0.18 0.84
CA TRP A 236 21.23 0.94 0.03
C TRP A 236 22.58 1.17 0.73
N GLN A 237 22.54 1.54 2.00
CA GLN A 237 23.77 1.76 2.80
C GLN A 237 24.52 0.46 3.11
N ALA A 238 23.80 -0.65 3.27
CA ALA A 238 24.40 -1.96 3.55
C ALA A 238 25.04 -2.60 2.31
N THR A 239 24.67 -2.16 1.11
CA THR A 239 25.27 -2.60 -0.15
C THR A 239 26.51 -1.75 -0.46
N GLY A 240 27.65 -2.39 -0.72
CA GLY A 240 28.92 -1.72 -0.94
C GLY A 240 29.03 -1.00 -2.29
N THR A 241 29.84 -1.57 -3.21
CA THR A 241 30.17 -0.98 -4.51
C THR A 241 29.06 -1.12 -5.54
N PRO A 242 28.98 -0.19 -6.50
CA PRO A 242 28.11 -0.33 -7.67
C PRO A 242 28.42 -1.62 -8.47
N TYR A 243 27.38 -2.19 -9.05
CA TYR A 243 27.52 -3.31 -9.97
C TYR A 243 28.13 -2.85 -11.28
N THR A 244 29.33 -3.33 -11.60
CA THR A 244 30.09 -2.88 -12.79
C THR A 244 29.88 -3.74 -14.04
N GLY A 245 29.10 -4.82 -13.94
CA GLY A 245 28.90 -5.77 -15.07
C GLY A 245 30.06 -6.72 -15.30
N GLN A 246 31.17 -6.57 -14.58
CA GLN A 246 32.35 -7.43 -14.63
C GLN A 246 32.41 -8.29 -13.37
N GLU A 247 31.54 -9.25 -13.21
CA GLU A 247 31.76 -10.38 -12.31
C GLU A 247 31.94 -11.64 -13.12
N THR A 248 33.19 -11.91 -13.36
CA THR A 248 33.98 -13.12 -13.12
C THR A 248 33.44 -14.39 -13.77
N THR A 249 33.93 -14.66 -14.94
CA THR A 249 34.45 -15.98 -15.25
C THR A 249 35.68 -16.23 -14.34
N ASN A 250 35.46 -16.59 -13.09
CA ASN A 250 36.45 -17.37 -12.37
C ASN A 250 36.25 -18.83 -12.78
N THR A 251 36.72 -19.15 -13.99
CA THR A 251 36.92 -20.53 -14.43
C THR A 251 38.05 -21.08 -13.57
N PRO A 252 37.82 -22.09 -12.71
CA PRO A 252 38.95 -22.77 -12.12
C PRO A 252 39.67 -23.48 -13.27
N ASP A 253 40.95 -23.12 -13.45
CA ASP A 253 41.88 -23.84 -14.28
C ASP A 253 41.79 -25.35 -13.95
N ARG A 254 41.11 -26.10 -14.81
CA ARG A 254 41.28 -27.53 -14.91
C ARG A 254 42.20 -27.80 -16.07
N TYR A 255 43.48 -27.85 -15.78
CA TYR A 255 44.47 -28.67 -16.50
C TYR A 255 45.64 -28.96 -15.55
N ILE A 256 45.74 -30.12 -15.08
CA ILE A 256 46.60 -31.26 -15.41
C ILE A 256 46.42 -32.29 -14.29
#